data_8184c7707dc871ebaa56aff32668a6b1
#
_entry.id   8184c7707dc871ebaa56aff32668a6b1
#
_cell.length_a   1.000
_cell.length_b   1.000
_cell.length_c   1.000
_cell.angle_alpha   90.00
_cell.angle_beta   90.00
_cell.angle_gamma   90.00
#
_symmetry.space_group_name_H-M   'P 1'
#
loop_
_entity.id
_entity.type
_entity.pdbx_description
1 polymer ?
#
loop_
_entity_poly.entity_id
_entity_poly.type
_entity_poly.pdbx_seq_one_letter_code
_entity_poly.pdbx_strand_id
1 'polypeptide(L)'
;TEYADKWDCIIVDECHRAVTPGIKREIERFFGNSLWYGFTGTPRFAENPYPQMGDLPRTTQELYGDCLHKYTIQNAIHDNAVLGFQVEHNGPKNKKDETDSNLYVTESHMLKVLEVILNKSYYKLGFQNGKGKTYEGLLTTSSIQLAQKYYDLLKMVKEGKTTLKIDEKIKQVLPDFPKFAITYSVTENEEGSHVNQQKMQESLDDYNKMFGTKYEISQIQGYNGNLNKRLARKDAKYKSRNEQLDLVIVVDRLLTGFDAPCLSTIFIDRPPMGPHDLIQAFSRTNRIYDKNKVYGQIVTFQAPKLFKEGVDNAVRLYSAGSTQTALLADWKEVESAFRKSLKALRVSAETPEEVPGMSIKEKKIFVKLFQDFDKFFAQLKSFTQYEDNMLAGYGITEDEYTDYAGQYLNAKEKIKEDTDGQIDDPGVPVVDEDYELMAYSHTKIDYEYIINLIQNIVSPDEESQDVTQEQKQKQMDEVKQYVEELRKDNPKVAEIMTTLIGEIEQDVNKYKGQSILNIVENMKQECIEKVVTDFCITWYTSKDDVMYAAMHYRNGEIPNESAIKETANFTSYKEVQERAIPKFKYYTMMIAELRKTLDEEIKPLMNH
;
A
#
# COMPACT_ATOMS: atom_id res chain seq x y z
N THR A 1 -5.80 36.03 -42.47
CA THR A 1 -6.54 34.92 -41.87
C THR A 1 -7.61 35.50 -40.91
N GLU A 2 -8.79 34.93 -40.88
CA GLU A 2 -9.97 35.42 -40.13
C GLU A 2 -9.74 35.57 -38.62
N TYR A 3 -8.65 35.03 -38.09
CA TYR A 3 -8.30 35.02 -36.67
C TYR A 3 -7.13 35.93 -36.28
N ALA A 4 -6.41 36.54 -37.23
CA ALA A 4 -5.18 37.28 -36.97
C ALA A 4 -5.37 38.55 -36.11
N ASP A 5 -6.56 39.11 -36.09
CA ASP A 5 -6.90 40.35 -35.36
C ASP A 5 -7.75 40.13 -34.10
N LYS A 6 -8.01 38.85 -33.73
CA LYS A 6 -8.76 38.49 -32.50
C LYS A 6 -7.81 38.36 -31.32
N TRP A 7 -8.30 38.71 -30.12
CA TRP A 7 -7.64 38.40 -28.88
C TRP A 7 -7.98 36.99 -28.45
N ASP A 8 -6.98 36.12 -28.36
CA ASP A 8 -7.14 34.73 -27.92
C ASP A 8 -6.35 34.48 -26.65
N CYS A 9 -6.81 33.57 -25.83
CA CYS A 9 -6.10 33.06 -24.66
C CYS A 9 -5.64 31.66 -24.93
N ILE A 10 -4.34 31.45 -24.95
CA ILE A 10 -3.73 30.12 -25.15
C ILE A 10 -3.21 29.61 -23.81
N ILE A 11 -3.81 28.54 -23.33
CA ILE A 11 -3.42 27.85 -22.10
C ILE A 11 -2.65 26.58 -22.49
N VAL A 12 -1.43 26.45 -22.00
CA VAL A 12 -0.54 25.33 -22.29
C VAL A 12 -0.26 24.57 -21.01
N ASP A 13 -0.82 23.37 -20.90
CA ASP A 13 -0.46 22.42 -19.85
C ASP A 13 0.84 21.70 -20.20
N GLU A 14 1.62 21.30 -19.18
CA GLU A 14 2.97 20.75 -19.34
C GLU A 14 3.83 21.60 -20.30
N CYS A 15 3.77 22.90 -20.12
CA CYS A 15 4.34 23.90 -21.04
C CYS A 15 5.85 23.77 -21.28
N HIS A 16 6.57 23.08 -20.39
CA HIS A 16 7.99 22.77 -20.52
C HIS A 16 8.29 21.80 -21.68
N ARG A 17 7.27 21.09 -22.24
CA ARG A 17 7.42 20.12 -23.33
C ARG A 17 6.32 20.16 -24.40
N ALA A 18 5.09 20.55 -24.02
CA ALA A 18 3.95 20.49 -24.94
C ALA A 18 4.12 21.42 -26.15
N VAL A 19 4.73 22.58 -25.93
CA VAL A 19 5.01 23.55 -26.99
C VAL A 19 6.48 23.93 -26.92
N THR A 20 7.27 23.48 -27.90
CA THR A 20 8.68 23.87 -28.00
C THR A 20 8.82 25.35 -28.35
N PRO A 21 9.97 26.00 -28.03
CA PRO A 21 10.20 27.40 -28.38
C PRO A 21 9.97 27.73 -29.86
N GLY A 22 10.34 26.82 -30.76
CA GLY A 22 10.12 26.98 -32.21
C GLY A 22 8.64 26.94 -32.59
N ILE A 23 7.90 25.93 -32.05
CA ILE A 23 6.46 25.79 -32.28
C ILE A 23 5.69 27.00 -31.74
N LYS A 24 6.05 27.49 -30.52
CA LYS A 24 5.42 28.69 -29.95
C LYS A 24 5.59 29.88 -30.88
N ARG A 25 6.80 30.11 -31.39
CA ARG A 25 7.09 31.22 -32.34
C ARG A 25 6.26 31.09 -33.63
N GLU A 26 6.03 29.88 -34.12
CA GLU A 26 5.18 29.63 -35.29
C GLU A 26 3.71 29.95 -35.00
N ILE A 27 3.17 29.49 -33.88
CA ILE A 27 1.79 29.75 -33.47
C ILE A 27 1.56 31.24 -33.27
N GLU A 28 2.49 31.98 -32.64
CA GLU A 28 2.43 33.44 -32.42
C GLU A 28 2.37 34.23 -33.74
N ARG A 29 2.91 33.70 -34.85
CA ARG A 29 2.78 34.33 -36.18
C ARG A 29 1.34 34.30 -36.71
N PHE A 30 0.52 33.33 -36.26
CA PHE A 30 -0.89 33.25 -36.66
C PHE A 30 -1.81 33.95 -35.67
N PHE A 31 -1.48 33.96 -34.38
CA PHE A 31 -2.26 34.51 -33.29
C PHE A 31 -1.49 35.66 -32.60
N GLY A 32 -1.23 36.75 -33.35
CA GLY A 32 -0.33 37.81 -32.93
C GLY A 32 -0.77 38.60 -31.68
N ASN A 33 -2.09 38.56 -31.34
CA ASN A 33 -2.67 39.22 -30.17
C ASN A 33 -2.99 38.24 -29.03
N SER A 34 -2.48 37.00 -29.03
CA SER A 34 -2.79 36.00 -28.01
C SER A 34 -2.05 36.24 -26.69
N LEU A 35 -2.76 35.99 -25.59
CA LEU A 35 -2.19 35.86 -24.25
C LEU A 35 -1.80 34.41 -24.01
N TRP A 36 -0.61 34.17 -23.46
CA TRP A 36 -0.11 32.83 -23.20
C TRP A 36 0.03 32.58 -21.72
N TYR A 37 -0.55 31.47 -21.25
CA TYR A 37 -0.41 30.98 -19.90
C TYR A 37 0.16 29.56 -19.93
N GLY A 38 1.36 29.39 -19.36
CA GLY A 38 2.02 28.09 -19.23
C GLY A 38 1.86 27.50 -17.84
N PHE A 39 1.37 26.26 -17.75
CA PHE A 39 1.30 25.47 -16.53
C PHE A 39 2.31 24.34 -16.59
N THR A 40 3.07 24.13 -15.52
CA THR A 40 4.03 23.03 -15.45
C THR A 40 4.47 22.76 -14.02
N GLY A 41 4.61 21.47 -13.65
CA GLY A 41 5.26 21.04 -12.41
C GLY A 41 6.79 21.11 -12.45
N THR A 42 7.39 21.20 -13.67
CA THR A 42 8.84 21.16 -13.87
C THR A 42 9.32 22.20 -14.88
N PRO A 43 9.31 23.49 -14.50
CA PRO A 43 9.75 24.58 -15.37
C PRO A 43 11.24 24.42 -15.77
N ARG A 44 11.60 24.98 -16.92
CA ARG A 44 12.99 25.10 -17.35
C ARG A 44 13.59 26.38 -16.77
N PHE A 45 14.65 26.20 -16.00
CA PHE A 45 15.43 27.27 -15.37
C PHE A 45 16.75 27.51 -16.12
N ALA A 46 17.54 28.49 -15.72
CA ALA A 46 18.87 28.74 -16.26
C ALA A 46 19.83 27.55 -16.01
N GLU A 47 19.61 26.79 -14.94
CA GLU A 47 20.40 25.61 -14.56
C GLU A 47 20.07 24.36 -15.39
N ASN A 48 18.85 24.29 -15.96
CA ASN A 48 18.41 23.18 -16.80
C ASN A 48 17.65 23.65 -18.07
N PRO A 49 18.27 24.54 -18.87
CA PRO A 49 17.58 25.20 -19.98
C PRO A 49 17.26 24.25 -21.12
N TYR A 50 16.41 24.68 -22.04
CA TYR A 50 16.28 24.02 -23.35
C TYR A 50 17.60 24.00 -24.10
N PRO A 51 17.83 23.01 -24.99
CA PRO A 51 18.97 23.02 -25.91
C PRO A 51 19.02 24.33 -26.70
N GLN A 52 20.21 24.84 -26.93
CA GLN A 52 20.35 26.08 -27.71
C GLN A 52 19.99 25.83 -29.18
N MET A 53 19.04 26.59 -29.68
CA MET A 53 18.60 26.55 -31.08
C MET A 53 18.51 27.98 -31.62
N GLY A 54 19.65 28.51 -32.07
CA GLY A 54 19.76 29.90 -32.54
C GLY A 54 19.42 30.91 -31.43
N ASP A 55 18.47 31.81 -31.73
CA ASP A 55 17.99 32.89 -30.86
C ASP A 55 16.73 32.54 -30.04
N LEU A 56 16.32 31.27 -30.04
CA LEU A 56 15.13 30.85 -29.33
C LEU A 56 15.30 30.92 -27.80
N PRO A 57 14.23 31.30 -27.07
CA PRO A 57 14.21 31.25 -25.61
C PRO A 57 14.60 29.92 -25.04
N ARG A 58 15.27 29.89 -23.90
CA ARG A 58 15.80 28.67 -23.30
C ARG A 58 15.20 28.32 -21.94
N THR A 59 14.45 29.24 -21.35
CA THR A 59 13.80 29.04 -20.05
C THR A 59 12.29 29.22 -20.14
N THR A 60 11.56 28.67 -19.17
CA THR A 60 10.11 28.86 -19.12
C THR A 60 9.75 30.33 -18.92
N GLN A 61 10.54 31.09 -18.16
CA GLN A 61 10.33 32.51 -17.96
C GLN A 61 10.54 33.35 -19.25
N GLU A 62 11.57 33.02 -20.04
CA GLU A 62 11.77 33.67 -21.33
C GLU A 62 10.66 33.36 -22.34
N LEU A 63 10.00 32.19 -22.22
CA LEU A 63 8.91 31.76 -23.10
C LEU A 63 7.55 32.37 -22.70
N TYR A 64 7.23 32.39 -21.41
CA TYR A 64 5.89 32.71 -20.91
C TYR A 64 5.83 33.98 -20.03
N GLY A 65 6.97 34.61 -19.76
CA GLY A 65 7.05 35.76 -18.88
C GLY A 65 7.19 35.39 -17.40
N ASP A 66 6.84 36.33 -16.51
CA ASP A 66 7.00 36.15 -15.08
C ASP A 66 6.10 35.06 -14.51
N CYS A 67 6.62 34.34 -13.49
CA CYS A 67 5.88 33.31 -12.77
C CYS A 67 4.76 33.96 -11.94
N LEU A 68 3.51 33.71 -12.30
CA LEU A 68 2.33 34.26 -11.64
C LEU A 68 1.96 33.53 -10.35
N HIS A 69 2.20 32.23 -10.28
CA HIS A 69 1.93 31.39 -9.12
C HIS A 69 2.96 30.28 -9.01
N LYS A 70 3.42 30.02 -7.79
CA LYS A 70 4.41 28.97 -7.50
C LYS A 70 3.93 28.11 -6.34
N TYR A 71 3.71 26.82 -6.62
CA TYR A 71 3.41 25.77 -5.64
C TYR A 71 4.42 24.65 -5.79
N THR A 72 5.35 24.54 -4.85
CA THR A 72 6.50 23.64 -4.94
C THR A 72 6.20 22.28 -4.32
N ILE A 73 7.05 21.26 -4.59
CA ILE A 73 6.98 19.95 -3.92
C ILE A 73 6.98 20.11 -2.39
N GLN A 74 7.75 21.07 -1.87
CA GLN A 74 7.79 21.36 -0.43
C GLN A 74 6.44 21.84 0.10
N ASN A 75 5.77 22.75 -0.62
CA ASN A 75 4.42 23.19 -0.25
C ASN A 75 3.45 22.02 -0.26
N ALA A 76 3.51 21.19 -1.31
CA ALA A 76 2.63 20.05 -1.47
C ALA A 76 2.82 18.98 -0.36
N ILE A 77 4.05 18.75 0.09
CA ILE A 77 4.34 17.86 1.22
C ILE A 77 3.84 18.47 2.53
N HIS A 78 4.08 19.78 2.75
CA HIS A 78 3.60 20.48 3.94
C HIS A 78 2.07 20.43 4.06
N ASP A 79 1.38 20.60 2.95
CA ASP A 79 -0.09 20.56 2.87
C ASP A 79 -0.66 19.13 2.84
N ASN A 80 0.21 18.10 2.98
CA ASN A 80 -0.15 16.69 2.86
C ASN A 80 -0.86 16.34 1.52
N ALA A 81 -0.56 17.05 0.46
CA ALA A 81 -1.10 16.78 -0.88
C ALA A 81 -0.30 15.68 -1.62
N VAL A 82 0.96 15.49 -1.25
CA VAL A 82 1.85 14.43 -1.76
C VAL A 82 2.80 13.96 -0.66
N LEU A 83 3.43 12.79 -0.90
CA LEU A 83 4.43 12.20 -0.01
C LEU A 83 5.84 12.73 -0.32
N GLY A 84 6.75 12.65 0.66
CA GLY A 84 8.19 12.82 0.45
C GLY A 84 8.82 11.61 -0.24
N PHE A 85 10.14 11.67 -0.51
CA PHE A 85 10.87 10.62 -1.20
C PHE A 85 11.94 9.99 -0.31
N GLN A 86 12.00 8.65 -0.32
CA GLN A 86 13.13 7.88 0.17
C GLN A 86 13.94 7.41 -1.02
N VAL A 87 15.22 7.82 -1.07
CA VAL A 87 16.10 7.52 -2.21
C VAL A 87 17.27 6.65 -1.75
N GLU A 88 17.46 5.52 -2.43
CA GLU A 88 18.58 4.62 -2.21
C GLU A 88 19.45 4.51 -3.46
N HIS A 89 20.75 4.59 -3.25
CA HIS A 89 21.73 4.50 -4.32
C HIS A 89 22.51 3.19 -4.17
N ASN A 90 22.10 2.17 -4.93
CA ASN A 90 22.80 0.91 -5.04
C ASN A 90 23.78 0.95 -6.24
N GLY A 91 24.86 0.21 -6.16
CA GLY A 91 25.83 0.12 -7.24
C GLY A 91 27.24 -0.18 -6.74
N PRO A 92 28.22 -0.23 -7.65
CA PRO A 92 29.60 -0.47 -7.30
C PRO A 92 30.12 0.60 -6.34
N LYS A 93 30.84 0.16 -5.31
CA LYS A 93 31.49 1.06 -4.34
C LYS A 93 32.81 1.64 -4.86
N ASN A 94 33.38 1.04 -5.91
CA ASN A 94 34.64 1.44 -6.50
C ASN A 94 34.41 2.45 -7.63
N LYS A 95 35.07 3.60 -7.57
CA LYS A 95 34.93 4.69 -8.54
C LYS A 95 35.21 4.27 -10.01
N LYS A 96 36.12 3.32 -10.24
CA LYS A 96 36.43 2.81 -11.58
C LYS A 96 35.28 2.00 -12.16
N ASP A 97 34.65 1.16 -11.34
CA ASP A 97 33.52 0.32 -11.77
C ASP A 97 32.24 1.14 -11.91
N GLU A 98 32.11 2.25 -11.16
CA GLU A 98 30.98 3.17 -11.24
C GLU A 98 30.81 3.81 -12.62
N THR A 99 31.90 4.01 -13.35
CA THR A 99 31.92 4.63 -14.68
C THR A 99 31.98 3.63 -15.84
N ASP A 100 32.10 2.33 -15.57
CA ASP A 100 32.14 1.29 -16.60
C ASP A 100 30.72 0.90 -17.04
N SER A 101 30.29 1.48 -18.15
CA SER A 101 28.96 1.20 -18.73
C SER A 101 28.75 -0.28 -19.13
N ASN A 102 29.84 -1.02 -19.43
CA ASN A 102 29.75 -2.44 -19.80
C ASN A 102 29.36 -3.32 -18.60
N LEU A 103 29.66 -2.89 -17.40
CA LEU A 103 29.27 -3.60 -16.17
C LEU A 103 27.75 -3.70 -16.06
N TYR A 104 27.03 -2.62 -16.38
CA TYR A 104 25.59 -2.48 -16.19
C TYR A 104 24.73 -3.23 -17.22
N VAL A 105 25.32 -3.72 -18.30
CA VAL A 105 24.61 -4.53 -19.32
C VAL A 105 24.83 -6.03 -19.16
N THR A 106 25.55 -6.46 -18.11
CA THR A 106 25.83 -7.87 -17.83
C THR A 106 24.65 -8.56 -17.14
N GLU A 107 24.44 -9.85 -17.41
CA GLU A 107 23.44 -10.66 -16.72
C GLU A 107 23.66 -10.68 -15.20
N SER A 108 24.92 -10.73 -14.75
CA SER A 108 25.28 -10.68 -13.32
C SER A 108 24.78 -9.40 -12.65
N HIS A 109 24.88 -8.24 -13.32
CA HIS A 109 24.32 -7.00 -12.81
C HIS A 109 22.79 -7.05 -12.76
N MET A 110 22.16 -7.49 -13.85
CA MET A 110 20.71 -7.59 -13.93
C MET A 110 20.12 -8.51 -12.85
N LEU A 111 20.77 -9.65 -12.57
CA LEU A 111 20.35 -10.56 -11.50
C LEU A 111 20.47 -9.90 -10.11
N LYS A 112 21.48 -9.05 -9.86
CA LYS A 112 21.57 -8.27 -8.61
C LYS A 112 20.46 -7.23 -8.49
N VAL A 113 20.12 -6.57 -9.58
CA VAL A 113 18.98 -5.64 -9.61
C VAL A 113 17.68 -6.40 -9.32
N LEU A 114 17.47 -7.55 -9.96
CA LEU A 114 16.29 -8.39 -9.71
C LEU A 114 16.27 -8.95 -8.28
N GLU A 115 17.42 -9.28 -7.69
CA GLU A 115 17.51 -9.67 -6.26
C GLU A 115 16.97 -8.56 -5.36
N VAL A 116 17.35 -7.30 -5.61
CA VAL A 116 16.83 -6.16 -4.83
C VAL A 116 15.32 -6.00 -5.04
N ILE A 117 14.85 -6.08 -6.28
CA ILE A 117 13.42 -5.94 -6.59
C ILE A 117 12.60 -7.06 -5.94
N LEU A 118 13.02 -8.32 -6.12
CA LEU A 118 12.24 -9.48 -5.78
C LEU A 118 12.32 -9.85 -4.28
N ASN A 119 13.52 -9.74 -3.67
CA ASN A 119 13.75 -10.25 -2.32
C ASN A 119 13.99 -9.16 -1.27
N LYS A 120 14.58 -8.00 -1.66
CA LYS A 120 14.92 -6.93 -0.70
C LYS A 120 13.95 -5.75 -0.69
N SER A 121 12.87 -5.85 -1.44
CA SER A 121 11.85 -4.79 -1.53
C SER A 121 10.53 -5.16 -0.86
N TYR A 122 10.55 -6.10 0.12
CA TYR A 122 9.39 -6.59 0.83
C TYR A 122 8.50 -5.44 1.35
N TYR A 123 9.08 -4.52 2.13
CA TYR A 123 8.37 -3.39 2.69
C TYR A 123 8.08 -2.27 1.67
N LYS A 124 8.94 -2.11 0.64
CA LYS A 124 8.73 -1.14 -0.43
C LYS A 124 7.52 -1.46 -1.29
N LEU A 125 7.31 -2.76 -1.55
CA LEU A 125 6.19 -3.26 -2.34
C LEU A 125 4.97 -3.64 -1.48
N GLY A 126 4.99 -3.31 -0.18
CA GLY A 126 3.85 -3.43 0.71
C GLY A 126 3.42 -4.86 1.02
N PHE A 127 4.34 -5.86 1.00
CA PHE A 127 3.97 -7.25 1.31
C PHE A 127 3.50 -7.42 2.75
N GLN A 128 3.95 -6.55 3.67
CA GLN A 128 3.48 -6.53 5.07
C GLN A 128 1.99 -6.18 5.20
N ASN A 129 1.40 -5.53 4.20
CA ASN A 129 -0.02 -5.17 4.20
C ASN A 129 -0.92 -6.37 3.89
N GLY A 130 -0.31 -7.51 3.50
CA GLY A 130 -1.03 -8.72 3.15
C GLY A 130 -1.49 -8.78 1.69
N LYS A 131 -2.12 -9.88 1.35
CA LYS A 131 -2.56 -10.23 0.00
C LYS A 131 -3.61 -9.23 -0.51
N GLY A 132 -3.42 -8.75 -1.74
CA GLY A 132 -4.33 -7.78 -2.36
C GLY A 132 -4.07 -6.32 -2.00
N LYS A 133 -3.33 -6.03 -0.92
CA LYS A 133 -2.96 -4.68 -0.48
C LYS A 133 -1.49 -4.31 -0.77
N THR A 134 -0.81 -5.12 -1.57
CA THR A 134 0.57 -4.84 -2.01
C THR A 134 0.61 -3.66 -2.98
N TYR A 135 1.77 -3.01 -3.06
CA TYR A 135 2.03 -1.92 -3.99
C TYR A 135 2.65 -2.43 -5.29
N GLU A 136 2.88 -1.52 -6.22
CA GLU A 136 3.50 -1.78 -7.51
C GLU A 136 4.89 -1.17 -7.58
N GLY A 137 5.75 -1.84 -8.36
CA GLY A 137 7.06 -1.36 -8.75
C GLY A 137 7.12 -1.03 -10.25
N LEU A 138 7.95 -0.05 -10.60
CA LEU A 138 8.29 0.28 -11.99
C LEU A 138 9.81 0.14 -12.15
N LEU A 139 10.25 -0.70 -13.08
CA LEU A 139 11.66 -0.80 -13.48
C LEU A 139 11.88 -0.02 -14.77
N THR A 140 12.74 1.01 -14.75
CA THR A 140 13.13 1.74 -15.96
C THR A 140 14.58 1.43 -16.36
N THR A 141 14.78 1.23 -17.65
CA THR A 141 16.08 0.94 -18.27
C THR A 141 16.42 1.96 -19.36
N SER A 142 17.67 1.98 -19.82
CA SER A 142 18.14 2.93 -20.82
C SER A 142 17.79 2.56 -22.27
N SER A 143 17.33 1.33 -22.54
CA SER A 143 17.02 0.88 -23.90
C SER A 143 15.97 -0.23 -23.91
N ILE A 144 15.32 -0.39 -25.06
CA ILE A 144 14.34 -1.45 -25.31
C ILE A 144 15.00 -2.84 -25.15
N GLN A 145 16.23 -3.00 -25.63
CA GLN A 145 16.96 -4.27 -25.55
C GLN A 145 17.24 -4.67 -24.09
N LEU A 146 17.57 -3.72 -23.22
CA LEU A 146 17.75 -3.99 -21.80
C LEU A 146 16.43 -4.31 -21.11
N ALA A 147 15.36 -3.60 -21.45
CA ALA A 147 14.03 -3.89 -20.94
C ALA A 147 13.58 -5.31 -21.31
N GLN A 148 13.80 -5.73 -22.55
CA GLN A 148 13.51 -7.09 -23.02
C GLN A 148 14.35 -8.15 -22.29
N LYS A 149 15.66 -7.91 -22.08
CA LYS A 149 16.52 -8.82 -21.30
C LYS A 149 16.03 -8.98 -19.86
N TYR A 150 15.60 -7.90 -19.19
CA TYR A 150 15.00 -7.99 -17.85
C TYR A 150 13.71 -8.80 -17.87
N TYR A 151 12.88 -8.62 -18.88
CA TYR A 151 11.66 -9.39 -19.05
C TYR A 151 11.94 -10.89 -19.18
N ASP A 152 12.89 -11.26 -20.06
CA ASP A 152 13.30 -12.66 -20.25
C ASP A 152 13.92 -13.25 -18.97
N LEU A 153 14.77 -12.51 -18.27
CA LEU A 153 15.36 -12.94 -17.00
C LEU A 153 14.30 -13.16 -15.92
N LEU A 154 13.31 -12.29 -15.80
CA LEU A 154 12.20 -12.47 -14.86
C LEU A 154 11.40 -13.74 -15.13
N LYS A 155 11.16 -14.08 -16.40
CA LYS A 155 10.56 -15.37 -16.79
C LYS A 155 11.42 -16.52 -16.31
N MET A 156 12.73 -16.47 -16.56
CA MET A 156 13.67 -17.51 -16.14
C MET A 156 13.74 -17.66 -14.62
N VAL A 157 13.71 -16.56 -13.86
CA VAL A 157 13.64 -16.57 -12.38
C VAL A 157 12.36 -17.26 -11.91
N LYS A 158 11.21 -16.88 -12.49
CA LYS A 158 9.90 -17.46 -12.15
C LYS A 158 9.83 -18.96 -12.45
N GLU A 159 10.46 -19.39 -13.53
CA GLU A 159 10.57 -20.81 -13.92
C GLU A 159 11.66 -21.57 -13.13
N GLY A 160 12.41 -20.90 -12.26
CA GLY A 160 13.48 -21.51 -11.49
C GLY A 160 14.74 -21.85 -12.28
N LYS A 161 14.93 -21.26 -13.46
CA LYS A 161 16.05 -21.52 -14.40
C LYS A 161 17.29 -20.66 -14.15
N THR A 162 17.30 -19.86 -13.08
CA THR A 162 18.44 -19.00 -12.70
C THR A 162 18.97 -19.38 -11.32
N THR A 163 20.12 -18.80 -10.95
CA THR A 163 20.66 -18.90 -9.57
C THR A 163 19.83 -18.10 -8.57
N LEU A 164 19.21 -17.02 -9.01
CA LEU A 164 18.31 -16.21 -8.19
C LEU A 164 17.01 -16.98 -7.94
N LYS A 165 16.62 -17.06 -6.67
CA LYS A 165 15.35 -17.64 -6.21
C LYS A 165 14.55 -16.59 -5.47
N ILE A 166 13.25 -16.68 -5.55
CA ILE A 166 12.34 -15.83 -4.78
C ILE A 166 12.23 -16.42 -3.38
N ASP A 167 12.39 -15.58 -2.35
CA ASP A 167 12.36 -15.99 -0.94
C ASP A 167 11.02 -16.61 -0.56
N GLU A 168 11.06 -17.64 0.28
CA GLU A 168 9.87 -18.34 0.75
C GLU A 168 8.92 -17.42 1.53
N LYS A 169 9.45 -16.45 2.30
CA LYS A 169 8.65 -15.42 2.98
C LYS A 169 7.72 -14.67 2.02
N ILE A 170 8.23 -14.35 0.81
CA ILE A 170 7.45 -13.65 -0.22
C ILE A 170 6.41 -14.58 -0.85
N LYS A 171 6.79 -15.82 -1.16
CA LYS A 171 5.88 -16.82 -1.73
C LYS A 171 4.74 -17.20 -0.78
N GLN A 172 4.97 -17.15 0.54
CA GLN A 172 3.91 -17.34 1.53
C GLN A 172 2.85 -16.25 1.46
N VAL A 173 3.25 -15.00 1.25
CA VAL A 173 2.30 -13.87 1.11
C VAL A 173 1.67 -13.87 -0.29
N LEU A 174 2.48 -14.02 -1.34
CA LEU A 174 2.05 -13.99 -2.75
C LEU A 174 2.63 -15.16 -3.54
N PRO A 175 1.96 -16.32 -3.59
CA PRO A 175 2.45 -17.49 -4.31
C PRO A 175 2.64 -17.28 -5.82
N ASP A 176 1.90 -16.34 -6.41
CA ASP A 176 1.92 -15.99 -7.84
C ASP A 176 2.91 -14.87 -8.19
N PHE A 177 3.63 -14.32 -7.22
CA PHE A 177 4.63 -13.27 -7.43
C PHE A 177 5.87 -13.75 -8.22
N PRO A 178 6.41 -12.93 -9.11
CA PRO A 178 5.90 -11.66 -9.59
C PRO A 178 4.92 -11.82 -10.77
N LYS A 179 3.90 -10.96 -10.79
CA LYS A 179 3.12 -10.66 -11.99
C LYS A 179 3.71 -9.41 -12.63
N PHE A 180 4.21 -9.51 -13.83
CA PHE A 180 4.92 -8.42 -14.48
C PHE A 180 4.53 -8.24 -15.95
N ALA A 181 4.70 -7.02 -16.43
CA ALA A 181 4.43 -6.62 -17.80
C ALA A 181 5.56 -5.70 -18.31
N ILE A 182 5.63 -5.51 -19.61
CA ILE A 182 6.59 -4.61 -20.27
C ILE A 182 5.87 -3.70 -21.25
N THR A 183 6.29 -2.44 -21.33
CA THR A 183 5.79 -1.51 -22.36
C THR A 183 6.89 -0.57 -22.83
N TYR A 184 6.99 -0.43 -24.14
CA TYR A 184 7.90 0.48 -24.84
C TYR A 184 7.28 0.94 -26.17
N SER A 185 7.88 1.95 -26.79
CA SER A 185 7.44 2.43 -28.11
C SER A 185 7.82 1.42 -29.17
N VAL A 186 6.85 1.01 -29.99
CA VAL A 186 7.04 0.12 -31.12
C VAL A 186 6.81 0.95 -32.37
N THR A 187 7.90 1.44 -33.00
CA THR A 187 7.85 2.23 -34.22
C THR A 187 8.20 1.36 -35.41
N GLU A 188 7.54 1.60 -36.57
CA GLU A 188 7.74 0.78 -37.78
C GLU A 188 9.03 1.11 -38.54
N ASN A 189 9.70 2.21 -38.19
CA ASN A 189 10.76 2.82 -39.06
C ASN A 189 12.18 2.71 -38.48
N GLU A 190 12.42 1.95 -37.41
CA GLU A 190 13.77 1.80 -36.85
C GLU A 190 14.42 0.45 -37.19
N GLU A 191 15.74 0.44 -37.36
CA GLU A 191 16.53 -0.78 -37.48
C GLU A 191 16.31 -1.67 -36.25
N GLY A 192 15.84 -2.91 -36.43
CA GLY A 192 15.45 -3.81 -35.35
C GLY A 192 13.96 -3.77 -34.96
N SER A 193 13.13 -2.99 -35.64
CA SER A 193 11.69 -2.88 -35.34
C SER A 193 10.97 -4.24 -35.39
N HIS A 194 11.31 -5.13 -36.31
CA HIS A 194 10.74 -6.48 -36.39
C HIS A 194 11.04 -7.34 -35.18
N VAL A 195 12.28 -7.30 -34.66
CA VAL A 195 12.66 -8.03 -33.43
C VAL A 195 11.92 -7.46 -32.23
N ASN A 196 11.82 -6.13 -32.12
CA ASN A 196 11.09 -5.47 -31.05
C ASN A 196 9.59 -5.76 -31.10
N GLN A 197 9.00 -5.83 -32.31
CA GLN A 197 7.60 -6.20 -32.51
C GLN A 197 7.35 -7.66 -32.12
N GLN A 198 8.21 -8.60 -32.54
CA GLN A 198 8.11 -10.01 -32.17
C GLN A 198 8.19 -10.18 -30.65
N LYS A 199 9.17 -9.56 -29.99
CA LYS A 199 9.33 -9.61 -28.53
C LYS A 199 8.14 -8.97 -27.80
N MET A 200 7.57 -7.89 -28.35
CA MET A 200 6.36 -7.30 -27.79
C MET A 200 5.17 -8.26 -27.93
N GLN A 201 5.01 -8.95 -29.07
CA GLN A 201 3.93 -9.92 -29.24
C GLN A 201 4.06 -11.08 -28.24
N GLU A 202 5.27 -11.63 -28.03
CA GLU A 202 5.52 -12.65 -27.00
C GLU A 202 5.11 -12.17 -25.60
N SER A 203 5.38 -10.90 -25.28
CA SER A 203 4.99 -10.28 -24.02
C SER A 203 3.48 -10.05 -23.90
N LEU A 204 2.81 -9.72 -25.02
CA LEU A 204 1.35 -9.62 -25.10
C LEU A 204 0.68 -10.99 -24.90
N ASP A 205 1.25 -12.06 -25.45
CA ASP A 205 0.73 -13.42 -25.27
C ASP A 205 0.81 -13.86 -23.81
N ASP A 206 1.92 -13.55 -23.12
CA ASP A 206 2.05 -13.78 -21.67
C ASP A 206 1.04 -12.97 -20.87
N TYR A 207 0.84 -11.70 -21.21
CA TYR A 207 -0.16 -10.83 -20.58
C TYR A 207 -1.59 -11.32 -20.83
N ASN A 208 -1.91 -11.71 -22.07
CA ASN A 208 -3.19 -12.27 -22.45
C ASN A 208 -3.50 -13.55 -21.65
N LYS A 209 -2.52 -14.42 -21.49
CA LYS A 209 -2.64 -15.63 -20.66
C LYS A 209 -2.86 -15.30 -19.19
N MET A 210 -2.17 -14.29 -18.66
CA MET A 210 -2.26 -13.89 -17.26
C MET A 210 -3.63 -13.32 -16.89
N PHE A 211 -4.23 -12.52 -17.79
CA PHE A 211 -5.43 -11.74 -17.51
C PHE A 211 -6.67 -12.11 -18.34
N GLY A 212 -6.57 -13.13 -19.21
CA GLY A 212 -7.68 -13.54 -20.07
C GLY A 212 -8.02 -12.52 -21.17
N THR A 213 -7.06 -11.68 -21.56
CA THR A 213 -7.21 -10.69 -22.65
C THR A 213 -6.79 -11.29 -24.01
N LYS A 214 -6.94 -10.52 -25.11
CA LYS A 214 -6.62 -10.99 -26.46
C LYS A 214 -5.96 -9.87 -27.30
N TYR A 215 -4.98 -9.17 -26.71
CA TYR A 215 -4.28 -8.10 -27.42
C TYR A 215 -3.26 -8.64 -28.39
N GLU A 216 -3.21 -8.03 -29.58
CA GLU A 216 -2.19 -8.22 -30.61
C GLU A 216 -1.39 -6.92 -30.76
N ILE A 217 -0.25 -6.99 -31.47
CA ILE A 217 0.62 -5.83 -31.71
C ILE A 217 -0.13 -4.67 -32.38
N SER A 218 -1.09 -4.96 -33.25
CA SER A 218 -1.98 -3.98 -33.89
C SER A 218 -2.86 -3.22 -32.90
N GLN A 219 -3.08 -3.79 -31.70
CA GLN A 219 -3.91 -3.25 -30.63
C GLN A 219 -3.07 -2.71 -29.46
N ILE A 220 -1.81 -2.36 -29.70
CA ILE A 220 -0.86 -1.91 -28.65
C ILE A 220 -1.38 -0.71 -27.84
N GLN A 221 -2.21 0.16 -28.42
CA GLN A 221 -2.83 1.26 -27.69
C GLN A 221 -3.89 0.76 -26.69
N GLY A 222 -4.69 -0.23 -27.09
CA GLY A 222 -5.66 -0.88 -26.20
C GLY A 222 -4.98 -1.59 -25.04
N TYR A 223 -3.92 -2.35 -25.33
CA TYR A 223 -3.06 -2.96 -24.30
C TYR A 223 -2.52 -1.92 -23.32
N ASN A 224 -1.95 -0.82 -23.82
CA ASN A 224 -1.42 0.25 -23.00
C ASN A 224 -2.49 0.92 -22.13
N GLY A 225 -3.70 1.10 -22.67
CA GLY A 225 -4.85 1.60 -21.92
C GLY A 225 -5.26 0.65 -20.78
N ASN A 226 -5.32 -0.66 -21.06
CA ASN A 226 -5.62 -1.67 -20.05
C ASN A 226 -4.50 -1.77 -18.99
N LEU A 227 -3.23 -1.75 -19.40
CA LEU A 227 -2.09 -1.73 -18.51
C LEU A 227 -2.15 -0.53 -17.54
N ASN A 228 -2.44 0.67 -18.06
CA ASN A 228 -2.57 1.87 -17.24
C ASN A 228 -3.71 1.76 -16.21
N LYS A 229 -4.87 1.21 -16.60
CA LYS A 229 -6.00 0.99 -15.68
C LYS A 229 -5.64 0.01 -14.57
N ARG A 230 -4.93 -1.09 -14.88
CA ARG A 230 -4.44 -2.06 -13.90
C ARG A 230 -3.46 -1.43 -12.90
N LEU A 231 -2.49 -0.67 -13.42
CA LEU A 231 -1.51 0.02 -12.58
C LEU A 231 -2.13 1.13 -11.75
N ALA A 232 -3.20 1.79 -12.21
CA ALA A 232 -3.88 2.83 -11.44
C ALA A 232 -4.73 2.28 -10.30
N ARG A 233 -5.26 1.04 -10.42
CA ARG A 233 -6.17 0.38 -9.47
C ARG A 233 -7.34 1.25 -8.99
N LYS A 234 -7.81 2.19 -9.83
CA LYS A 234 -8.93 3.07 -9.48
C LYS A 234 -10.25 2.31 -9.50
N ASP A 235 -10.43 1.46 -10.50
CA ASP A 235 -11.64 0.63 -10.63
C ASP A 235 -11.57 -0.56 -9.66
N ALA A 236 -12.70 -0.91 -9.07
CA ALA A 236 -12.87 -2.00 -8.12
C ALA A 236 -12.32 -3.35 -8.64
N LYS A 237 -12.52 -3.64 -9.94
CA LYS A 237 -12.00 -4.82 -10.62
C LYS A 237 -10.49 -5.03 -10.41
N TYR A 238 -9.70 -3.95 -10.47
CA TYR A 238 -8.24 -4.02 -10.39
C TYR A 238 -7.70 -4.05 -8.94
N LYS A 239 -8.59 -4.01 -7.94
CA LYS A 239 -8.24 -4.21 -6.52
C LYS A 239 -8.11 -5.69 -6.17
N SER A 240 -8.69 -6.60 -6.97
CA SER A 240 -8.51 -8.05 -6.82
C SER A 240 -7.09 -8.48 -7.18
N ARG A 241 -6.48 -9.37 -6.39
CA ARG A 241 -5.12 -9.89 -6.63
C ARG A 241 -4.98 -10.51 -8.02
N ASN A 242 -6.00 -11.18 -8.52
CA ASN A 242 -5.98 -11.81 -9.84
C ASN A 242 -5.78 -10.80 -10.97
N GLU A 243 -6.24 -9.57 -10.78
CA GLU A 243 -6.16 -8.48 -11.76
C GLU A 243 -4.95 -7.53 -11.53
N GLN A 244 -4.17 -7.71 -10.45
CA GLN A 244 -3.05 -6.85 -10.10
C GLN A 244 -1.77 -7.23 -10.82
N LEU A 245 -0.94 -6.23 -11.10
CA LEU A 245 0.48 -6.35 -11.46
C LEU A 245 1.34 -5.99 -10.25
N ASP A 246 2.55 -6.56 -10.19
CA ASP A 246 3.55 -6.25 -9.16
C ASP A 246 4.67 -5.37 -9.73
N LEU A 247 5.00 -5.56 -11.00
CA LEU A 247 6.11 -4.88 -11.65
C LEU A 247 5.78 -4.54 -13.10
N VAL A 248 6.10 -3.34 -13.52
CA VAL A 248 6.11 -2.97 -14.94
C VAL A 248 7.51 -2.55 -15.37
N ILE A 249 7.97 -3.05 -16.51
CA ILE A 249 9.25 -2.71 -17.10
C ILE A 249 9.03 -1.70 -18.23
N VAL A 250 9.77 -0.59 -18.19
CA VAL A 250 9.64 0.50 -19.15
C VAL A 250 11.02 1.03 -19.58
N VAL A 251 11.04 1.81 -20.66
CA VAL A 251 12.19 2.66 -21.00
C VAL A 251 11.89 4.09 -20.52
N ASP A 252 11.07 4.85 -21.23
CA ASP A 252 10.68 6.22 -20.84
C ASP A 252 9.17 6.35 -20.60
N ARG A 253 8.39 5.40 -21.11
CA ARG A 253 6.95 5.39 -20.96
C ARG A 253 6.58 5.27 -19.46
N LEU A 254 5.48 5.90 -19.06
CA LEU A 254 4.98 5.96 -17.67
C LEU A 254 5.83 6.79 -16.69
N LEU A 255 7.03 7.22 -17.05
CA LEU A 255 7.80 8.16 -16.23
C LEU A 255 7.16 9.56 -16.21
N THR A 256 6.36 9.87 -17.22
CA THR A 256 5.67 11.16 -17.36
C THR A 256 4.21 10.95 -17.75
N GLY A 257 3.30 11.82 -17.28
CA GLY A 257 1.90 11.82 -17.70
C GLY A 257 1.08 10.60 -17.25
N PHE A 258 1.52 9.88 -16.21
CA PHE A 258 0.85 8.70 -15.67
C PHE A 258 0.51 8.90 -14.19
N ASP A 259 -0.70 8.51 -13.79
CA ASP A 259 -1.19 8.64 -12.42
C ASP A 259 -1.64 7.28 -11.89
N ALA A 260 -0.80 6.69 -11.02
CA ALA A 260 -1.06 5.45 -10.32
C ALA A 260 -0.71 5.62 -8.83
N PRO A 261 -1.69 5.92 -7.97
CA PRO A 261 -1.45 6.12 -6.54
C PRO A 261 -0.81 4.93 -5.84
N CYS A 262 -1.12 3.68 -6.26
CA CYS A 262 -0.53 2.46 -5.70
C CYS A 262 0.90 2.17 -6.17
N LEU A 263 1.45 2.90 -7.15
CA LEU A 263 2.86 2.81 -7.50
C LEU A 263 3.71 3.36 -6.36
N SER A 264 4.39 2.48 -5.63
CA SER A 264 5.21 2.86 -4.47
C SER A 264 6.67 3.09 -4.83
N THR A 265 7.21 2.31 -5.76
CA THR A 265 8.66 2.23 -5.98
C THR A 265 9.03 2.34 -7.45
N ILE A 266 10.02 3.21 -7.74
CA ILE A 266 10.73 3.19 -9.03
C ILE A 266 12.13 2.63 -8.82
N PHE A 267 12.44 1.61 -9.61
CA PHE A 267 13.75 0.99 -9.75
C PHE A 267 14.42 1.55 -11.01
N ILE A 268 15.54 2.25 -10.86
CA ILE A 268 16.20 2.97 -11.95
C ILE A 268 17.51 2.27 -12.30
N ASP A 269 17.51 1.46 -13.36
CA ASP A 269 18.71 0.83 -13.90
C ASP A 269 19.10 1.44 -15.25
N ARG A 270 19.52 2.70 -15.18
CA ARG A 270 19.96 3.49 -16.34
C ARG A 270 20.94 4.57 -15.87
N PRO A 271 21.73 5.17 -16.80
CA PRO A 271 22.58 6.31 -16.49
C PRO A 271 21.82 7.46 -15.82
N PRO A 272 22.51 8.33 -15.07
CA PRO A 272 21.89 9.50 -14.43
C PRO A 272 21.08 10.34 -15.41
N MET A 273 19.87 10.71 -14.97
CA MET A 273 18.91 11.48 -15.74
C MET A 273 19.05 12.98 -15.41
N GLY A 274 18.56 13.84 -16.28
CA GLY A 274 18.51 15.27 -16.01
C GLY A 274 17.57 15.62 -14.84
N PRO A 275 17.75 16.80 -14.18
CA PRO A 275 16.95 17.19 -13.02
C PRO A 275 15.45 17.17 -13.27
N HIS A 276 15.04 17.60 -14.44
CA HIS A 276 13.64 17.58 -14.89
C HIS A 276 13.06 16.16 -14.95
N ASP A 277 13.78 15.25 -15.63
CA ASP A 277 13.32 13.87 -15.81
C ASP A 277 13.30 13.11 -14.48
N LEU A 278 14.28 13.38 -13.59
CA LEU A 278 14.34 12.81 -12.24
C LEU A 278 13.08 13.19 -11.43
N ILE A 279 12.75 14.47 -11.35
CA ILE A 279 11.59 14.93 -10.57
C ILE A 279 10.28 14.40 -11.15
N GLN A 280 10.17 14.33 -12.48
CA GLN A 280 8.96 13.76 -13.10
C GLN A 280 8.81 12.26 -12.80
N ALA A 281 9.90 11.49 -12.88
CA ALA A 281 9.89 10.08 -12.52
C ALA A 281 9.54 9.89 -11.03
N PHE A 282 10.20 10.64 -10.14
CA PHE A 282 9.96 10.55 -8.69
C PHE A 282 8.51 10.85 -8.33
N SER A 283 7.92 11.88 -8.97
CA SER A 283 6.53 12.28 -8.74
C SER A 283 5.49 11.24 -9.16
N ARG A 284 5.90 10.11 -9.76
CA ARG A 284 5.01 8.95 -9.98
C ARG A 284 4.77 8.17 -8.69
N THR A 285 5.74 8.15 -7.76
CA THR A 285 5.67 7.35 -6.53
C THR A 285 5.09 8.10 -5.32
N ASN A 286 5.02 9.43 -5.35
CA ASN A 286 4.67 10.24 -4.18
C ASN A 286 3.16 10.53 -4.03
N ARG A 287 2.30 9.86 -4.79
CA ARG A 287 0.85 9.97 -4.63
C ARG A 287 0.41 9.27 -3.36
N ILE A 288 -0.52 9.89 -2.62
CA ILE A 288 -1.17 9.28 -1.47
C ILE A 288 -2.07 8.15 -1.99
N TYR A 289 -1.99 6.98 -1.37
CA TYR A 289 -2.80 5.82 -1.72
C TYR A 289 -3.58 5.28 -0.51
N ASP A 290 -2.85 4.93 0.54
CA ASP A 290 -3.37 4.50 1.83
C ASP A 290 -2.49 5.03 2.96
N LYS A 291 -2.82 4.73 4.21
CA LYS A 291 -2.08 5.18 5.39
C LYS A 291 -0.70 4.52 5.52
N ASN A 292 -0.52 3.33 4.96
CA ASN A 292 0.72 2.56 5.04
C ASN A 292 1.75 2.97 3.98
N LYS A 293 1.31 3.61 2.90
CA LYS A 293 2.20 4.20 1.89
C LYS A 293 2.64 5.59 2.35
N VAL A 294 3.73 5.64 3.09
CA VAL A 294 4.22 6.88 3.73
C VAL A 294 5.24 7.67 2.90
N TYR A 295 5.85 7.04 1.88
CA TYR A 295 6.89 7.64 1.04
C TYR A 295 6.79 7.16 -0.41
N GLY A 296 7.26 8.00 -1.35
CA GLY A 296 7.67 7.54 -2.67
C GLY A 296 9.07 6.92 -2.57
N GLN A 297 9.23 5.69 -3.05
CA GLN A 297 10.48 4.93 -2.97
C GLN A 297 11.24 4.99 -4.29
N ILE A 298 12.51 5.33 -4.25
CA ILE A 298 13.38 5.39 -5.43
C ILE A 298 14.65 4.59 -5.15
N VAL A 299 14.96 3.64 -6.03
CA VAL A 299 16.16 2.81 -5.92
C VAL A 299 16.94 2.91 -7.24
N THR A 300 18.18 3.41 -7.20
CA THR A 300 19.05 3.52 -8.37
C THR A 300 20.15 2.46 -8.33
N PHE A 301 20.60 1.98 -9.50
CA PHE A 301 21.55 0.86 -9.59
C PHE A 301 22.83 1.19 -10.35
N GLN A 302 22.92 2.35 -10.98
CA GLN A 302 24.10 2.78 -11.71
C GLN A 302 24.66 4.07 -11.13
N ALA A 303 25.98 4.25 -11.18
CA ALA A 303 26.70 5.47 -10.84
C ALA A 303 26.19 6.17 -9.55
N PRO A 304 26.23 5.52 -8.36
CA PRO A 304 25.55 5.98 -7.14
C PRO A 304 25.91 7.39 -6.73
N LYS A 305 27.17 7.82 -6.88
CA LYS A 305 27.60 9.19 -6.54
C LYS A 305 27.01 10.23 -7.47
N LEU A 306 27.08 9.97 -8.79
CA LEU A 306 26.52 10.87 -9.80
C LEU A 306 25.00 10.96 -9.67
N PHE A 307 24.32 9.84 -9.37
CA PHE A 307 22.90 9.85 -9.09
C PHE A 307 22.56 10.68 -7.85
N LYS A 308 23.33 10.50 -6.75
CA LYS A 308 23.11 11.29 -5.54
C LYS A 308 23.25 12.80 -5.81
N GLU A 309 24.31 13.21 -6.47
CA GLU A 309 24.53 14.61 -6.87
C GLU A 309 23.39 15.13 -7.77
N GLY A 310 22.94 14.31 -8.72
CA GLY A 310 21.83 14.63 -9.61
C GLY A 310 20.50 14.79 -8.87
N VAL A 311 20.21 13.90 -7.93
CA VAL A 311 18.99 13.95 -7.10
C VAL A 311 19.02 15.18 -6.18
N ASP A 312 20.11 15.42 -5.46
CA ASP A 312 20.26 16.57 -4.58
C ASP A 312 20.06 17.90 -5.35
N ASN A 313 20.63 17.97 -6.55
CA ASN A 313 20.48 19.13 -7.43
C ASN A 313 19.03 19.29 -7.95
N ALA A 314 18.40 18.19 -8.39
CA ALA A 314 17.03 18.20 -8.89
C ALA A 314 16.04 18.62 -7.79
N VAL A 315 16.15 18.03 -6.62
CA VAL A 315 15.27 18.35 -5.49
C VAL A 315 15.46 19.79 -5.05
N ARG A 316 16.72 20.27 -4.94
CA ARG A 316 17.00 21.67 -4.62
C ARG A 316 16.38 22.65 -5.63
N LEU A 317 16.45 22.34 -6.92
CA LEU A 317 15.93 23.17 -8.00
C LEU A 317 14.40 23.31 -7.93
N TYR A 318 13.70 22.22 -7.64
CA TYR A 318 12.23 22.15 -7.64
C TYR A 318 11.57 22.28 -6.25
N SER A 319 12.38 22.39 -5.16
CA SER A 319 11.91 22.57 -3.78
C SER A 319 12.28 23.93 -3.21
N ALA A 320 12.39 24.96 -4.03
CA ALA A 320 12.73 26.34 -3.60
C ALA A 320 14.03 26.44 -2.77
N GLY A 321 15.02 25.58 -3.04
CA GLY A 321 16.35 25.64 -2.42
C GLY A 321 16.56 24.74 -1.20
N SER A 322 15.53 24.05 -0.68
CA SER A 322 15.66 23.12 0.45
C SER A 322 15.52 21.66 0.00
N THR A 323 16.46 20.81 0.39
CA THR A 323 16.39 19.35 0.18
C THR A 323 15.78 18.63 1.38
N GLN A 324 15.86 19.21 2.57
CA GLN A 324 15.55 18.54 3.85
C GLN A 324 14.09 18.15 4.05
N THR A 325 13.16 18.81 3.37
CA THR A 325 11.73 18.53 3.48
C THR A 325 11.23 17.52 2.45
N ALA A 326 11.87 17.40 1.31
CA ALA A 326 11.43 16.52 0.23
C ALA A 326 12.13 15.16 0.23
N LEU A 327 13.39 15.11 0.67
CA LEU A 327 14.15 13.87 0.83
C LEU A 327 14.14 13.43 2.29
N LEU A 328 13.86 12.16 2.49
CA LEU A 328 13.96 11.54 3.82
C LEU A 328 15.41 11.25 4.19
N ALA A 329 15.64 11.11 5.49
CA ALA A 329 16.90 10.75 6.09
C ALA A 329 17.51 9.47 5.46
N ASP A 330 18.82 9.40 5.38
CA ASP A 330 19.53 8.22 4.90
C ASP A 330 19.52 7.09 5.95
N TRP A 331 20.01 5.91 5.57
CA TRP A 331 20.09 4.74 6.45
C TRP A 331 20.71 5.03 7.81
N LYS A 332 21.83 5.74 7.86
CA LYS A 332 22.56 6.00 9.12
C LYS A 332 21.78 6.91 10.05
N GLU A 333 21.12 7.90 9.49
CA GLU A 333 20.28 8.83 10.24
C GLU A 333 19.04 8.12 10.79
N VAL A 334 18.38 7.29 9.94
CA VAL A 334 17.22 6.49 10.35
C VAL A 334 17.61 5.44 11.39
N GLU A 335 18.72 4.73 11.21
CA GLU A 335 19.23 3.76 12.18
C GLU A 335 19.53 4.43 13.52
N SER A 336 20.13 5.63 13.51
CA SER A 336 20.38 6.41 14.73
C SER A 336 19.10 6.83 15.42
N ALA A 337 18.08 7.27 14.66
CA ALA A 337 16.78 7.65 15.19
C ALA A 337 16.04 6.44 15.77
N PHE A 338 16.07 5.30 15.08
CA PHE A 338 15.52 4.04 15.56
C PHE A 338 16.13 3.61 16.90
N ARG A 339 17.48 3.62 17.00
CA ARG A 339 18.16 3.28 18.27
C ARG A 339 17.77 4.22 19.41
N LYS A 340 17.60 5.51 19.13
CA LYS A 340 17.16 6.51 20.13
C LYS A 340 15.72 6.28 20.55
N SER A 341 14.82 6.00 19.62
CA SER A 341 13.41 5.76 19.91
C SER A 341 13.22 4.45 20.70
N LEU A 342 13.93 3.38 20.36
CA LEU A 342 13.95 2.13 21.13
C LEU A 342 14.43 2.36 22.58
N LYS A 343 15.52 3.14 22.74
CA LYS A 343 16.01 3.48 24.08
C LYS A 343 14.99 4.30 24.87
N ALA A 344 14.31 5.26 24.24
CA ALA A 344 13.28 6.06 24.89
C ALA A 344 12.06 5.22 25.29
N LEU A 345 11.63 4.29 24.43
CA LEU A 345 10.57 3.33 24.71
C LEU A 345 10.91 2.51 25.96
N ARG A 346 12.12 1.94 26.02
CA ARG A 346 12.57 1.11 27.16
C ARG A 346 12.76 1.89 28.47
N VAL A 347 13.02 3.18 28.40
CA VAL A 347 13.00 4.04 29.61
C VAL A 347 11.58 4.20 30.15
N SER A 348 10.56 4.17 29.28
CA SER A 348 9.15 4.24 29.71
C SER A 348 8.60 2.88 30.15
N ALA A 349 8.94 1.82 29.41
CA ALA A 349 8.60 0.43 29.71
C ALA A 349 9.81 -0.43 29.32
N GLU A 350 10.51 -1.03 30.25
CA GLU A 350 11.67 -1.88 29.97
C GLU A 350 11.23 -3.15 29.24
N THR A 351 10.07 -3.67 29.62
CA THR A 351 9.41 -4.80 28.98
C THR A 351 7.92 -4.52 28.71
N PRO A 352 7.28 -5.23 27.75
CA PRO A 352 5.86 -5.06 27.44
C PRO A 352 4.93 -5.31 28.63
N GLU A 353 5.30 -6.22 29.56
CA GLU A 353 4.52 -6.63 30.73
C GLU A 353 4.34 -5.51 31.76
N GLU A 354 5.15 -4.47 31.71
CA GLU A 354 5.03 -3.33 32.63
C GLU A 354 3.86 -2.39 32.27
N VAL A 355 3.48 -2.36 30.99
CA VAL A 355 2.49 -1.40 30.46
C VAL A 355 1.09 -1.51 31.10
N PRO A 356 0.53 -2.71 31.36
CA PRO A 356 -0.77 -2.83 32.01
C PRO A 356 -0.86 -2.12 33.37
N GLY A 357 0.24 -2.13 34.14
CA GLY A 357 0.31 -1.51 35.51
C GLY A 357 0.46 0.01 35.50
N MET A 358 0.67 0.65 34.36
CA MET A 358 0.90 2.09 34.26
C MET A 358 -0.36 2.91 34.53
N SER A 359 -0.19 4.09 35.10
CA SER A 359 -1.24 5.12 35.16
C SER A 359 -1.60 5.63 33.76
N ILE A 360 -2.75 6.26 33.60
CA ILE A 360 -3.20 6.83 32.30
C ILE A 360 -2.18 7.83 31.76
N LYS A 361 -1.55 8.64 32.60
CA LYS A 361 -0.49 9.56 32.20
C LYS A 361 0.73 8.85 31.64
N GLU A 362 1.20 7.80 32.27
CA GLU A 362 2.31 6.97 31.82
C GLU A 362 1.94 6.23 30.52
N LYS A 363 0.70 5.73 30.39
CA LYS A 363 0.21 5.13 29.16
C LYS A 363 0.20 6.10 27.97
N LYS A 364 -0.20 7.36 28.17
CA LYS A 364 -0.12 8.40 27.11
C LYS A 364 1.32 8.63 26.66
N ILE A 365 2.28 8.68 27.60
CA ILE A 365 3.72 8.80 27.28
C ILE A 365 4.20 7.56 26.51
N PHE A 366 3.90 6.37 27.01
CA PHE A 366 4.25 5.10 26.35
C PHE A 366 3.70 5.04 24.92
N VAL A 367 2.41 5.33 24.72
CA VAL A 367 1.75 5.32 23.41
C VAL A 367 2.47 6.25 22.43
N LYS A 368 2.83 7.48 22.85
CA LYS A 368 3.56 8.41 22.00
C LYS A 368 4.96 7.90 21.65
N LEU A 369 5.70 7.37 22.61
CA LEU A 369 7.04 6.82 22.39
C LEU A 369 7.01 5.58 21.50
N PHE A 370 5.96 4.74 21.63
CA PHE A 370 5.78 3.59 20.76
C PHE A 370 5.44 4.00 19.32
N GLN A 371 4.59 5.01 19.11
CA GLN A 371 4.33 5.56 17.77
C GLN A 371 5.61 6.05 17.10
N ASP A 372 6.46 6.78 17.83
CA ASP A 372 7.74 7.26 17.31
C ASP A 372 8.70 6.09 17.00
N PHE A 373 8.73 5.06 17.84
CA PHE A 373 9.52 3.86 17.63
C PHE A 373 9.05 3.08 16.41
N ASP A 374 7.75 2.79 16.30
CA ASP A 374 7.13 2.08 15.19
C ASP A 374 7.39 2.78 13.85
N LYS A 375 7.25 4.11 13.81
CA LYS A 375 7.56 4.93 12.63
C LYS A 375 8.99 4.76 12.15
N PHE A 376 9.98 4.88 13.04
CA PHE A 376 11.39 4.71 12.66
C PHE A 376 11.72 3.25 12.34
N PHE A 377 11.06 2.30 12.98
CA PHE A 377 11.20 0.89 12.66
C PHE A 377 10.65 0.57 11.26
N ALA A 378 9.47 1.03 10.92
CA ALA A 378 8.91 0.89 9.57
C ALA A 378 9.82 1.53 8.51
N GLN A 379 10.36 2.72 8.81
CA GLN A 379 11.31 3.39 7.93
C GLN A 379 12.61 2.60 7.76
N LEU A 380 13.16 2.03 8.84
CA LEU A 380 14.35 1.18 8.81
C LEU A 380 14.10 -0.08 7.96
N LYS A 381 12.98 -0.77 8.19
CA LYS A 381 12.56 -1.95 7.43
C LYS A 381 12.41 -1.66 5.93
N SER A 382 12.09 -0.44 5.54
CA SER A 382 11.90 -0.08 4.13
C SER A 382 13.19 0.01 3.32
N PHE A 383 14.37 0.05 3.93
CA PHE A 383 15.65 0.05 3.22
C PHE A 383 16.02 -1.33 2.67
N THR A 384 16.63 -1.39 1.47
CA THR A 384 17.07 -2.63 0.83
C THR A 384 18.20 -3.35 1.57
N GLN A 385 18.90 -2.65 2.45
CA GLN A 385 19.99 -3.21 3.27
C GLN A 385 19.49 -3.74 4.63
N TYR A 386 18.20 -3.57 4.97
CA TYR A 386 17.62 -4.15 6.17
C TYR A 386 17.47 -5.67 6.01
N GLU A 387 17.83 -6.41 7.05
CA GLU A 387 17.60 -7.84 7.19
C GLU A 387 17.05 -8.12 8.60
N ASP A 388 16.07 -9.04 8.71
CA ASP A 388 15.39 -9.34 9.99
C ASP A 388 16.37 -9.78 11.10
N ASN A 389 17.49 -10.42 10.73
CA ASN A 389 18.54 -10.82 11.67
C ASN A 389 19.30 -9.64 12.32
N MET A 390 19.20 -8.44 11.77
CA MET A 390 19.80 -7.23 12.35
C MET A 390 19.15 -6.82 13.66
N LEU A 391 17.89 -7.19 13.90
CA LEU A 391 17.15 -6.83 15.11
C LEU A 391 17.83 -7.28 16.38
N ALA A 392 18.39 -8.50 16.40
CA ALA A 392 19.16 -9.01 17.54
C ALA A 392 20.33 -8.10 17.89
N GLY A 393 21.00 -7.49 16.90
CA GLY A 393 22.09 -6.53 17.08
C GLY A 393 21.63 -5.18 17.64
N TYR A 394 20.34 -4.86 17.56
CA TYR A 394 19.73 -3.70 18.22
C TYR A 394 19.21 -4.03 19.62
N GLY A 395 19.20 -5.31 19.98
CA GLY A 395 18.73 -5.79 21.28
C GLY A 395 17.21 -5.89 21.38
N ILE A 396 16.51 -6.11 20.29
CA ILE A 396 15.06 -6.36 20.23
C ILE A 396 14.79 -7.52 19.27
N THR A 397 13.68 -8.23 19.46
CA THR A 397 13.20 -9.27 18.56
C THR A 397 11.87 -8.86 17.91
N GLU A 398 11.47 -9.55 16.84
CA GLU A 398 10.16 -9.33 16.21
C GLU A 398 9.01 -9.71 17.16
N ASP A 399 9.19 -10.75 17.98
CA ASP A 399 8.21 -11.17 18.99
C ASP A 399 8.04 -10.07 20.06
N GLU A 400 9.15 -9.53 20.59
CA GLU A 400 9.11 -8.43 21.55
C GLU A 400 8.45 -7.17 20.98
N TYR A 401 8.70 -6.85 19.71
CA TYR A 401 7.99 -5.77 19.02
C TYR A 401 6.48 -6.05 18.96
N THR A 402 6.08 -7.28 18.63
CA THR A 402 4.68 -7.69 18.55
C THR A 402 3.99 -7.57 19.93
N ASP A 403 4.68 -7.95 21.00
CA ASP A 403 4.17 -7.82 22.38
C ASP A 403 3.98 -6.34 22.77
N TYR A 404 4.95 -5.48 22.46
CA TYR A 404 4.79 -4.03 22.64
C TYR A 404 3.63 -3.46 21.81
N ALA A 405 3.44 -3.93 20.57
CA ALA A 405 2.33 -3.52 19.72
C ALA A 405 0.97 -3.92 20.31
N GLY A 406 0.86 -5.11 20.89
CA GLY A 406 -0.33 -5.57 21.61
C GLY A 406 -0.64 -4.67 22.83
N GLN A 407 0.40 -4.34 23.62
CA GLN A 407 0.23 -3.43 24.78
C GLN A 407 -0.09 -1.99 24.35
N TYR A 408 0.46 -1.52 23.22
CA TYR A 408 0.11 -0.23 22.64
C TYR A 408 -1.39 -0.14 22.32
N LEU A 409 -1.95 -1.15 21.65
CA LEU A 409 -3.38 -1.18 21.30
C LEU A 409 -4.24 -1.18 22.58
N ASN A 410 -3.91 -1.99 23.58
CA ASN A 410 -4.59 -2.04 24.87
C ASN A 410 -4.51 -0.70 25.62
N ALA A 411 -3.34 -0.05 25.61
CA ALA A 411 -3.15 1.24 26.28
C ALA A 411 -3.94 2.36 25.57
N LYS A 412 -3.97 2.37 24.24
CA LYS A 412 -4.73 3.32 23.41
C LYS A 412 -6.24 3.22 23.71
N GLU A 413 -6.77 2.00 23.82
CA GLU A 413 -8.16 1.75 24.17
C GLU A 413 -8.50 2.28 25.57
N LYS A 414 -7.67 1.99 26.58
CA LYS A 414 -7.86 2.48 27.96
C LYS A 414 -7.78 4.01 28.07
N ILE A 415 -6.93 4.66 27.27
CA ILE A 415 -6.87 6.13 27.21
C ILE A 415 -8.18 6.69 26.66
N LYS A 416 -8.78 6.07 25.65
CA LYS A 416 -10.09 6.50 25.09
C LYS A 416 -11.22 6.36 26.12
N GLU A 417 -11.24 5.28 26.89
CA GLU A 417 -12.26 5.05 27.93
C GLU A 417 -12.21 6.09 29.06
N ASP A 418 -11.03 6.62 29.38
CA ASP A 418 -10.83 7.56 30.52
C ASP A 418 -10.98 9.04 30.12
N THR A 419 -11.01 9.36 28.80
CA THR A 419 -11.00 10.76 28.31
C THR A 419 -12.38 11.42 28.31
N ASP A 420 -13.43 10.76 28.75
CA ASP A 420 -14.81 11.31 28.83
C ASP A 420 -14.98 12.46 29.87
N GLY A 421 -13.90 13.06 30.36
CA GLY A 421 -14.01 14.14 31.33
C GLY A 421 -12.78 14.95 31.74
N GLN A 422 -11.61 14.84 31.11
CA GLN A 422 -10.42 15.53 31.62
C GLN A 422 -9.76 16.54 30.67
N ILE A 423 -9.44 17.69 31.27
CA ILE A 423 -8.68 18.82 30.73
C ILE A 423 -7.24 18.38 30.40
N ASP A 424 -6.71 18.81 29.27
CA ASP A 424 -5.31 18.62 28.85
C ASP A 424 -4.32 19.04 29.94
N ASP A 425 -3.56 18.08 30.48
CA ASP A 425 -2.43 18.34 31.40
C ASP A 425 -1.24 18.82 30.55
N PRO A 426 -0.73 20.05 30.75
CA PRO A 426 0.33 20.62 29.91
C PRO A 426 1.67 19.86 29.91
N GLY A 427 1.80 18.78 30.65
CA GLY A 427 2.99 17.91 30.69
C GLY A 427 2.84 16.57 29.98
N VAL A 428 1.69 16.29 29.34
CA VAL A 428 1.42 15.02 28.66
C VAL A 428 1.47 15.22 27.15
N PRO A 429 2.19 14.37 26.39
CA PRO A 429 2.25 14.49 24.95
C PRO A 429 0.88 14.24 24.31
N VAL A 430 0.60 14.96 23.22
CA VAL A 430 -0.57 14.72 22.37
C VAL A 430 -0.37 13.37 21.66
N VAL A 431 -1.29 12.45 21.86
CA VAL A 431 -1.31 11.15 21.21
C VAL A 431 -2.02 11.30 19.86
N ASP A 432 -1.42 10.78 18.79
CA ASP A 432 -2.10 10.67 17.51
C ASP A 432 -3.11 9.50 17.58
N GLU A 433 -4.38 9.85 17.70
CA GLU A 433 -5.46 8.86 17.83
C GLU A 433 -5.69 8.08 16.54
N ASP A 434 -5.39 8.67 15.40
CA ASP A 434 -5.57 8.05 14.07
C ASP A 434 -4.33 7.27 13.61
N TYR A 435 -3.27 7.20 14.44
CA TYR A 435 -2.05 6.49 14.08
C TYR A 435 -2.30 4.99 13.94
N GLU A 436 -1.95 4.44 12.79
CA GLU A 436 -1.93 3.00 12.50
C GLU A 436 -0.48 2.47 12.54
N LEU A 437 -0.29 1.24 13.03
CA LEU A 437 1.02 0.62 13.13
C LEU A 437 1.63 0.38 11.75
N MET A 438 2.78 0.98 11.48
CA MET A 438 3.44 0.96 10.17
C MET A 438 4.41 -0.22 10.01
N ALA A 439 5.09 -0.61 11.11
CA ALA A 439 6.06 -1.71 11.07
C ALA A 439 5.42 -3.09 11.32
N TYR A 440 4.17 -3.11 11.77
CA TYR A 440 3.43 -4.35 12.03
C TYR A 440 3.09 -5.07 10.72
N SER A 441 3.30 -6.38 10.71
CA SER A 441 3.01 -7.18 9.52
C SER A 441 1.59 -7.76 9.58
N HIS A 442 0.72 -7.28 8.72
CA HIS A 442 -0.62 -7.85 8.52
C HIS A 442 -0.55 -8.99 7.50
N THR A 443 0.19 -10.07 7.82
CA THR A 443 0.31 -11.23 6.92
C THR A 443 -0.97 -12.04 6.80
N LYS A 444 -1.95 -11.82 7.71
CA LYS A 444 -3.26 -12.46 7.68
C LYS A 444 -4.17 -11.79 6.65
N ILE A 445 -5.04 -12.59 6.03
CA ILE A 445 -6.05 -12.06 5.11
C ILE A 445 -6.99 -11.17 5.92
N ASP A 446 -7.03 -9.91 5.52
CA ASP A 446 -7.88 -8.92 6.13
C ASP A 446 -9.36 -9.20 5.74
N TYR A 447 -10.19 -9.31 6.73
CA TYR A 447 -11.63 -9.43 6.62
C TYR A 447 -12.26 -8.34 5.73
N GLU A 448 -11.80 -7.09 5.86
CA GLU A 448 -12.27 -5.99 5.00
C GLU A 448 -11.94 -6.20 3.53
N TYR A 449 -10.80 -6.83 3.23
CA TYR A 449 -10.44 -7.16 1.86
C TYR A 449 -11.43 -8.15 1.24
N ILE A 450 -11.82 -9.19 1.98
CA ILE A 450 -12.83 -10.17 1.53
C ILE A 450 -14.18 -9.47 1.29
N ILE A 451 -14.63 -8.63 2.23
CA ILE A 451 -15.87 -7.84 2.09
C ILE A 451 -15.85 -6.99 0.84
N ASN A 452 -14.75 -6.27 0.59
CA ASN A 452 -14.63 -5.43 -0.59
C ASN A 452 -14.65 -6.23 -1.89
N LEU A 453 -14.06 -7.43 -1.93
CA LEU A 453 -14.17 -8.31 -3.09
C LEU A 453 -15.60 -8.76 -3.33
N ILE A 454 -16.34 -9.17 -2.28
CA ILE A 454 -17.75 -9.54 -2.37
C ILE A 454 -18.60 -8.35 -2.83
N GLN A 455 -18.35 -7.16 -2.27
CA GLN A 455 -19.06 -5.93 -2.67
C GLN A 455 -18.91 -5.66 -4.15
N ASN A 456 -17.72 -5.83 -4.71
CA ASN A 456 -17.46 -5.62 -6.13
C ASN A 456 -18.16 -6.64 -7.04
N ILE A 457 -18.37 -7.86 -6.56
CA ILE A 457 -19.13 -8.89 -7.31
C ILE A 457 -20.63 -8.55 -7.35
N VAL A 458 -21.18 -8.09 -6.22
CA VAL A 458 -22.61 -7.84 -6.05
C VAL A 458 -23.04 -6.48 -6.63
N SER A 459 -22.22 -5.46 -6.48
CA SER A 459 -22.50 -4.10 -6.95
C SER A 459 -21.29 -3.55 -7.70
N PRO A 460 -21.02 -4.02 -8.94
CA PRO A 460 -19.94 -3.48 -9.74
C PRO A 460 -20.22 -2.01 -10.09
N ASP A 461 -19.17 -1.19 -10.07
CA ASP A 461 -19.22 0.22 -10.47
C ASP A 461 -19.70 0.36 -11.93
N GLU A 462 -20.32 1.50 -12.30
CA GLU A 462 -20.91 1.74 -13.62
C GLU A 462 -19.94 1.50 -14.79
N GLU A 463 -18.64 1.72 -14.59
CA GLU A 463 -17.58 1.45 -15.58
C GLU A 463 -17.20 -0.03 -15.69
N SER A 464 -17.64 -0.88 -14.74
CA SER A 464 -17.33 -2.31 -14.67
C SER A 464 -18.43 -3.22 -15.23
N GLN A 465 -19.41 -2.68 -15.95
CA GLN A 465 -20.56 -3.45 -16.45
C GLN A 465 -20.23 -4.51 -17.52
N ASP A 466 -19.04 -4.45 -18.12
CA ASP A 466 -18.58 -5.41 -19.14
C ASP A 466 -17.86 -6.66 -18.57
N VAL A 467 -18.05 -6.99 -17.28
CA VAL A 467 -17.43 -8.17 -16.68
C VAL A 467 -18.14 -9.44 -17.16
N THR A 468 -17.41 -10.31 -17.87
CA THR A 468 -17.95 -11.60 -18.35
C THR A 468 -18.31 -12.53 -17.21
N GLN A 469 -19.24 -13.49 -17.45
CA GLN A 469 -19.61 -14.49 -16.44
C GLN A 469 -18.38 -15.30 -15.96
N GLU A 470 -17.46 -15.62 -16.86
CA GLU A 470 -16.21 -16.33 -16.51
C GLU A 470 -15.32 -15.52 -15.56
N GLN A 471 -15.26 -14.19 -15.71
CA GLN A 471 -14.52 -13.31 -14.81
C GLN A 471 -15.16 -13.23 -13.42
N LYS A 472 -16.51 -13.17 -13.36
CA LYS A 472 -17.24 -13.20 -12.08
C LYS A 472 -17.01 -14.51 -11.33
N GLN A 473 -16.99 -15.63 -12.06
CA GLN A 473 -16.71 -16.92 -11.46
C GLN A 473 -15.29 -16.98 -10.88
N LYS A 474 -14.28 -16.49 -11.60
CA LYS A 474 -12.91 -16.43 -11.10
C LYS A 474 -12.77 -15.55 -9.84
N GLN A 475 -13.48 -14.42 -9.77
CA GLN A 475 -13.52 -13.58 -8.58
C GLN A 475 -14.19 -14.29 -7.40
N MET A 476 -15.27 -15.02 -7.64
CA MET A 476 -15.96 -15.80 -6.60
C MET A 476 -15.07 -16.94 -6.07
N ASP A 477 -14.35 -17.62 -6.96
CA ASP A 477 -13.40 -18.67 -6.57
C ASP A 477 -12.24 -18.11 -5.74
N GLU A 478 -11.77 -16.91 -6.06
CA GLU A 478 -10.77 -16.17 -5.27
C GLU A 478 -11.30 -15.83 -3.87
N VAL A 479 -12.52 -15.31 -3.77
CA VAL A 479 -13.16 -15.01 -2.48
C VAL A 479 -13.28 -16.27 -1.63
N LYS A 480 -13.73 -17.39 -2.21
CA LYS A 480 -13.81 -18.68 -1.49
C LYS A 480 -12.46 -19.13 -0.94
N GLN A 481 -11.39 -18.99 -1.74
CA GLN A 481 -10.04 -19.33 -1.27
C GLN A 481 -9.65 -18.47 -0.06
N TYR A 482 -9.94 -17.18 -0.07
CA TYR A 482 -9.63 -16.29 1.05
C TYR A 482 -10.46 -16.59 2.30
N VAL A 483 -11.71 -16.97 2.14
CA VAL A 483 -12.55 -17.41 3.26
C VAL A 483 -12.01 -18.70 3.89
N GLU A 484 -11.50 -19.65 3.09
CA GLU A 484 -10.85 -20.85 3.63
C GLU A 484 -9.52 -20.53 4.33
N GLU A 485 -8.78 -19.54 3.89
CA GLU A 485 -7.60 -19.05 4.61
C GLU A 485 -8.01 -18.37 5.93
N LEU A 486 -9.04 -17.51 5.92
CA LEU A 486 -9.61 -16.88 7.12
C LEU A 486 -10.12 -17.91 8.13
N ARG A 487 -10.63 -19.07 7.69
CA ARG A 487 -11.13 -20.15 8.55
C ARG A 487 -10.09 -20.69 9.53
N LYS A 488 -8.79 -20.61 9.18
CA LYS A 488 -7.68 -21.03 10.06
C LYS A 488 -7.53 -20.10 11.26
N ASP A 489 -7.81 -18.81 11.09
CA ASP A 489 -7.63 -17.77 12.10
C ASP A 489 -8.94 -17.45 12.82
N ASN A 490 -10.06 -17.38 12.08
CA ASN A 490 -11.38 -17.09 12.62
C ASN A 490 -12.46 -17.96 11.96
N PRO A 491 -12.67 -19.20 12.44
CA PRO A 491 -13.62 -20.14 11.85
C PRO A 491 -15.07 -19.64 11.90
N LYS A 492 -15.46 -18.84 12.91
CA LYS A 492 -16.83 -18.31 13.06
C LYS A 492 -17.17 -17.28 11.98
N VAL A 493 -16.29 -16.33 11.76
CA VAL A 493 -16.46 -15.35 10.69
C VAL A 493 -16.40 -16.00 9.32
N ALA A 494 -15.51 -16.97 9.11
CA ALA A 494 -15.44 -17.73 7.87
C ALA A 494 -16.73 -18.53 7.57
N GLU A 495 -17.42 -19.01 8.59
CA GLU A 495 -18.72 -19.68 8.43
C GLU A 495 -19.80 -18.69 7.97
N ILE A 496 -19.87 -17.50 8.57
CA ILE A 496 -20.78 -16.43 8.13
C ILE A 496 -20.50 -16.03 6.68
N MET A 497 -19.23 -15.83 6.32
CA MET A 497 -18.82 -15.50 4.95
C MET A 497 -19.18 -16.61 3.97
N THR A 498 -18.99 -17.87 4.34
CA THR A 498 -19.36 -19.02 3.52
C THR A 498 -20.87 -19.04 3.26
N THR A 499 -21.69 -18.75 4.27
CA THR A 499 -23.15 -18.65 4.14
C THR A 499 -23.55 -17.53 3.18
N LEU A 500 -22.98 -16.34 3.37
CA LEU A 500 -23.22 -15.18 2.49
C LEU A 500 -22.85 -15.48 1.03
N ILE A 501 -21.69 -16.10 0.79
CA ILE A 501 -21.24 -16.50 -0.55
C ILE A 501 -22.23 -17.48 -1.18
N GLY A 502 -22.69 -18.48 -0.42
CA GLY A 502 -23.68 -19.44 -0.89
C GLY A 502 -25.00 -18.79 -1.30
N GLU A 503 -25.45 -17.76 -0.58
CA GLU A 503 -26.64 -16.99 -0.93
C GLU A 503 -26.44 -16.13 -2.18
N ILE A 504 -25.28 -15.52 -2.35
CA ILE A 504 -24.92 -14.72 -3.54
C ILE A 504 -24.81 -15.62 -4.77
N GLU A 505 -24.29 -16.84 -4.64
CA GLU A 505 -24.25 -17.81 -5.75
C GLU A 505 -25.64 -18.27 -6.20
N GLN A 506 -26.59 -18.36 -5.28
CA GLN A 506 -27.99 -18.70 -5.61
C GLN A 506 -28.68 -17.52 -6.30
N ASP A 507 -28.44 -16.30 -5.86
CA ASP A 507 -28.99 -15.08 -6.45
C ASP A 507 -28.01 -13.89 -6.28
N VAL A 508 -27.26 -13.60 -7.32
CA VAL A 508 -26.27 -12.50 -7.34
C VAL A 508 -26.93 -11.12 -7.10
N ASN A 509 -28.22 -10.97 -7.40
CA ASN A 509 -28.94 -9.72 -7.22
C ASN A 509 -29.54 -9.55 -5.82
N LYS A 510 -29.51 -10.59 -4.96
CA LYS A 510 -30.10 -10.56 -3.62
C LYS A 510 -29.65 -9.36 -2.79
N TYR A 511 -28.39 -9.00 -2.91
CA TYR A 511 -27.76 -7.92 -2.13
C TYR A 511 -27.33 -6.72 -2.98
N LYS A 512 -27.80 -6.64 -4.23
CA LYS A 512 -27.45 -5.53 -5.13
C LYS A 512 -27.82 -4.17 -4.54
N GLY A 513 -26.85 -3.25 -4.52
CA GLY A 513 -27.02 -1.90 -3.96
C GLY A 513 -27.00 -1.82 -2.44
N GLN A 514 -26.75 -2.93 -1.74
CA GLN A 514 -26.60 -2.97 -0.28
C GLN A 514 -25.12 -3.01 0.12
N SER A 515 -24.79 -2.55 1.32
CA SER A 515 -23.45 -2.66 1.89
C SER A 515 -23.24 -4.08 2.40
N ILE A 516 -22.29 -4.79 1.83
CA ILE A 516 -21.91 -6.14 2.28
C ILE A 516 -21.35 -6.11 3.71
N LEU A 517 -20.63 -5.06 4.09
CA LEU A 517 -20.18 -4.86 5.47
C LEU A 517 -21.37 -4.90 6.45
N ASN A 518 -22.39 -4.11 6.19
CA ASN A 518 -23.57 -4.06 7.05
C ASN A 518 -24.31 -5.40 7.11
N ILE A 519 -24.36 -6.14 5.99
CA ILE A 519 -24.99 -7.46 5.95
C ILE A 519 -24.22 -8.43 6.85
N VAL A 520 -22.89 -8.45 6.74
CA VAL A 520 -22.07 -9.35 7.56
C VAL A 520 -22.14 -8.97 9.04
N GLU A 521 -22.14 -7.67 9.37
CA GLU A 521 -22.32 -7.23 10.77
C GLU A 521 -23.69 -7.64 11.33
N ASN A 522 -24.74 -7.54 10.54
CA ASN A 522 -26.06 -8.05 10.94
C ASN A 522 -26.06 -9.58 11.15
N MET A 523 -25.43 -10.34 10.24
CA MET A 523 -25.31 -11.81 10.39
C MET A 523 -24.52 -12.20 11.65
N LYS A 524 -23.47 -11.45 11.99
CA LYS A 524 -22.73 -11.64 13.24
C LYS A 524 -23.61 -11.38 14.46
N GLN A 525 -24.34 -10.27 14.44
CA GLN A 525 -25.26 -9.91 15.51
C GLN A 525 -26.34 -10.99 15.72
N GLU A 526 -26.95 -11.49 14.64
CA GLU A 526 -27.89 -12.61 14.68
C GLU A 526 -27.27 -13.87 15.27
N CYS A 527 -26.01 -14.17 14.93
CA CYS A 527 -25.28 -15.30 15.48
C CYS A 527 -25.07 -15.15 17.00
N ILE A 528 -24.63 -13.95 17.45
CA ILE A 528 -24.48 -13.62 18.87
C ILE A 528 -25.82 -13.75 19.60
N GLU A 529 -26.89 -13.19 19.06
CA GLU A 529 -28.23 -13.28 19.66
C GLU A 529 -28.72 -14.71 19.83
N LYS A 530 -28.44 -15.56 18.84
CA LYS A 530 -28.76 -17.00 18.88
C LYS A 530 -27.97 -17.70 19.99
N VAL A 531 -26.65 -17.50 20.06
CA VAL A 531 -25.79 -18.10 21.09
C VAL A 531 -26.24 -17.67 22.50
N VAL A 532 -26.51 -16.38 22.69
CA VAL A 532 -27.04 -15.86 23.96
C VAL A 532 -28.39 -16.47 24.31
N THR A 533 -29.30 -16.56 23.33
CA THR A 533 -30.64 -17.16 23.55
C THR A 533 -30.54 -18.63 23.95
N ASP A 534 -29.72 -19.41 23.26
CA ASP A 534 -29.52 -20.84 23.53
C ASP A 534 -28.90 -21.05 24.94
N PHE A 535 -27.96 -20.19 25.33
CA PHE A 535 -27.39 -20.19 26.69
C PHE A 535 -28.47 -19.89 27.75
N CYS A 536 -29.30 -18.85 27.51
CA CYS A 536 -30.34 -18.44 28.44
C CYS A 536 -31.44 -19.50 28.62
N ILE A 537 -31.81 -20.19 27.53
CA ILE A 537 -32.75 -21.31 27.57
C ILE A 537 -32.15 -22.48 28.37
N THR A 538 -30.86 -22.79 28.18
CA THR A 538 -30.18 -23.87 28.88
C THR A 538 -30.05 -23.63 30.36
N TRP A 539 -29.71 -22.41 30.76
CA TRP A 539 -29.40 -22.05 32.13
C TRP A 539 -30.49 -21.24 32.84
N TYR A 540 -31.64 -20.99 32.19
CA TYR A 540 -32.77 -20.25 32.75
C TYR A 540 -32.37 -18.90 33.39
N THR A 541 -31.64 -18.08 32.64
CA THR A 541 -31.18 -16.75 33.07
C THR A 541 -31.69 -15.65 32.13
N SER A 542 -31.51 -14.37 32.55
CA SER A 542 -31.97 -13.22 31.79
C SER A 542 -31.18 -13.04 30.47
N LYS A 543 -31.91 -12.90 29.36
CA LYS A 543 -31.29 -12.63 28.04
C LYS A 543 -30.60 -11.26 28.05
N ASP A 544 -31.17 -10.25 28.67
CA ASP A 544 -30.64 -8.89 28.69
C ASP A 544 -29.29 -8.84 29.44
N ASP A 545 -29.19 -9.54 30.58
CA ASP A 545 -27.95 -9.60 31.36
C ASP A 545 -26.83 -10.35 30.65
N VAL A 546 -27.17 -11.49 29.97
CA VAL A 546 -26.19 -12.26 29.22
C VAL A 546 -25.79 -11.50 27.92
N MET A 547 -26.70 -10.79 27.27
CA MET A 547 -26.40 -9.94 26.12
C MET A 547 -25.48 -8.78 26.54
N TYR A 548 -25.75 -8.14 27.68
CA TYR A 548 -24.86 -7.12 28.20
C TYR A 548 -23.46 -7.67 28.46
N ALA A 549 -23.37 -8.85 29.09
CA ALA A 549 -22.09 -9.55 29.26
C ALA A 549 -21.39 -9.81 27.92
N ALA A 550 -22.11 -10.31 26.90
CA ALA A 550 -21.60 -10.61 25.59
C ALA A 550 -20.99 -9.37 24.90
N MET A 551 -21.69 -8.22 24.96
CA MET A 551 -21.25 -6.99 24.31
C MET A 551 -20.09 -6.27 25.03
N HIS A 552 -19.90 -6.54 26.34
CA HIS A 552 -18.89 -5.87 27.17
C HIS A 552 -17.82 -6.84 27.72
N TYR A 553 -17.78 -8.08 27.21
CA TYR A 553 -16.81 -9.09 27.65
C TYR A 553 -15.40 -8.72 27.17
N ARG A 554 -14.50 -8.50 28.13
CA ARG A 554 -13.10 -8.16 27.85
C ARG A 554 -12.18 -8.85 28.87
N ASN A 555 -11.00 -9.23 28.44
CA ASN A 555 -9.93 -9.77 29.29
C ASN A 555 -10.34 -10.95 30.20
N GLY A 556 -11.34 -11.77 29.78
CA GLY A 556 -11.81 -12.90 30.55
C GLY A 556 -12.71 -12.55 31.73
N GLU A 557 -13.09 -11.27 31.88
CA GLU A 557 -14.00 -10.80 32.95
C GLU A 557 -15.43 -10.62 32.45
N ILE A 558 -16.40 -11.13 33.21
CA ILE A 558 -17.82 -10.97 32.95
C ILE A 558 -18.30 -9.75 33.74
N PRO A 559 -18.65 -8.61 33.10
CA PRO A 559 -18.84 -7.33 33.80
C PRO A 559 -20.02 -7.31 34.77
N ASN A 560 -21.07 -8.12 34.54
CA ASN A 560 -22.29 -8.19 35.35
C ASN A 560 -22.57 -9.60 35.89
N GLU A 561 -21.54 -10.36 36.26
CA GLU A 561 -21.64 -11.74 36.75
C GLU A 561 -22.65 -11.92 37.87
N SER A 562 -22.71 -10.94 38.81
CA SER A 562 -23.65 -10.96 39.92
C SER A 562 -25.12 -10.87 39.49
N ALA A 563 -25.43 -9.98 38.53
CA ALA A 563 -26.79 -9.82 37.99
C ALA A 563 -27.25 -11.10 37.27
N ILE A 564 -26.36 -11.72 36.46
CA ILE A 564 -26.64 -12.98 35.78
C ILE A 564 -26.96 -14.09 36.78
N LYS A 565 -26.25 -14.16 37.94
CA LYS A 565 -26.51 -15.13 39.00
C LYS A 565 -27.83 -14.85 39.70
N GLU A 566 -28.19 -13.59 39.94
CA GLU A 566 -29.45 -13.18 40.58
C GLU A 566 -30.68 -13.48 39.70
N THR A 567 -30.57 -13.31 38.41
CA THR A 567 -31.67 -13.58 37.46
C THR A 567 -31.80 -15.05 37.07
N ALA A 568 -30.83 -15.89 37.40
CA ALA A 568 -30.82 -17.31 37.08
C ALA A 568 -31.81 -18.11 37.95
N ASN A 569 -32.73 -18.85 37.30
CA ASN A 569 -33.79 -19.61 37.94
C ASN A 569 -33.45 -21.09 38.09
N PHE A 570 -32.81 -21.47 39.18
CA PHE A 570 -32.49 -22.87 39.48
C PHE A 570 -33.72 -23.80 39.57
N THR A 571 -34.88 -23.30 40.01
CA THR A 571 -36.09 -24.13 40.13
C THR A 571 -36.58 -24.59 38.76
N SER A 572 -36.70 -23.68 37.82
CA SER A 572 -37.06 -24.00 36.43
C SER A 572 -36.01 -24.90 35.75
N TYR A 573 -34.72 -24.64 36.00
CA TYR A 573 -33.65 -25.51 35.51
C TYR A 573 -33.81 -26.94 35.99
N LYS A 574 -34.12 -27.13 37.29
CA LYS A 574 -34.26 -28.46 37.94
C LYS A 574 -35.50 -29.22 37.42
N GLU A 575 -36.60 -28.54 37.10
CA GLU A 575 -37.85 -29.14 36.63
C GLU A 575 -37.74 -29.79 35.26
N VAL A 576 -36.86 -29.25 34.42
CA VAL A 576 -36.72 -29.68 32.99
C VAL A 576 -35.56 -30.67 32.80
N GLN A 577 -34.51 -30.61 33.61
CA GLN A 577 -33.34 -31.43 33.48
C GLN A 577 -33.51 -32.78 34.21
N GLU A 578 -33.47 -33.91 33.49
CA GLU A 578 -33.56 -35.28 34.04
C GLU A 578 -32.44 -35.60 35.05
N ARG A 579 -31.27 -34.94 34.93
CA ARG A 579 -30.13 -35.04 35.86
C ARG A 579 -29.65 -33.64 36.25
N ALA A 580 -30.46 -32.95 37.03
CA ALA A 580 -30.12 -31.62 37.53
C ALA A 580 -28.88 -31.68 38.44
N ILE A 581 -27.94 -30.76 38.21
CA ILE A 581 -26.78 -30.55 39.11
C ILE A 581 -27.25 -30.02 40.46
N PRO A 582 -26.50 -30.28 41.55
CA PRO A 582 -26.84 -29.68 42.87
C PRO A 582 -26.79 -28.15 42.83
N LYS A 583 -27.70 -27.50 43.55
CA LYS A 583 -27.82 -26.04 43.58
C LYS A 583 -26.50 -25.31 43.89
N PHE A 584 -25.65 -25.86 44.74
CA PHE A 584 -24.36 -25.27 45.08
C PHE A 584 -23.34 -25.28 43.95
N LYS A 585 -23.52 -26.15 42.93
CA LYS A 585 -22.69 -26.21 41.71
C LYS A 585 -23.31 -25.45 40.54
N TYR A 586 -24.61 -25.21 40.53
CA TYR A 586 -25.35 -24.63 39.42
C TYR A 586 -24.76 -23.28 38.97
N TYR A 587 -24.64 -22.33 39.90
CA TYR A 587 -24.10 -21.00 39.56
C TYR A 587 -22.65 -21.03 39.10
N THR A 588 -21.82 -21.87 39.75
CA THR A 588 -20.41 -22.01 39.35
C THR A 588 -20.25 -22.61 37.95
N MET A 589 -21.05 -23.65 37.63
CA MET A 589 -21.01 -24.28 36.32
C MET A 589 -21.60 -23.37 35.25
N MET A 590 -22.68 -22.67 35.53
CA MET A 590 -23.29 -21.70 34.64
C MET A 590 -22.30 -20.60 34.23
N ILE A 591 -21.60 -19.99 35.19
CA ILE A 591 -20.61 -18.96 34.92
C ILE A 591 -19.36 -19.51 34.19
N ALA A 592 -18.94 -20.73 34.52
CA ALA A 592 -17.85 -21.37 33.82
C ALA A 592 -18.20 -21.63 32.34
N GLU A 593 -19.44 -22.11 32.10
CA GLU A 593 -19.95 -22.33 30.73
C GLU A 593 -20.15 -21.01 29.99
N LEU A 594 -20.68 -19.96 30.69
CA LEU A 594 -20.80 -18.63 30.10
C LEU A 594 -19.44 -18.10 29.62
N ARG A 595 -18.42 -18.19 30.48
CA ARG A 595 -17.07 -17.75 30.15
C ARG A 595 -16.53 -18.48 28.92
N LYS A 596 -16.73 -19.80 28.85
CA LYS A 596 -16.36 -20.60 27.70
C LYS A 596 -17.11 -20.17 26.43
N THR A 597 -18.43 -19.97 26.52
CA THR A 597 -19.27 -19.49 25.42
C THR A 597 -18.83 -18.10 24.93
N LEU A 598 -18.51 -17.19 25.88
CA LEU A 598 -18.01 -15.85 25.55
C LEU A 598 -16.64 -15.92 24.83
N ASP A 599 -15.72 -16.76 25.31
CA ASP A 599 -14.39 -16.90 24.72
C ASP A 599 -14.41 -17.61 23.36
N GLU A 600 -15.16 -18.72 23.23
CA GLU A 600 -15.10 -19.60 22.05
C GLU A 600 -16.12 -19.23 20.96
N GLU A 601 -17.29 -18.68 21.32
CA GLU A 601 -18.39 -18.44 20.39
C GLU A 601 -18.61 -16.96 20.06
N ILE A 602 -18.46 -16.06 21.04
CA ILE A 602 -18.82 -14.65 20.89
C ILE A 602 -17.61 -13.76 20.60
N LYS A 603 -16.53 -13.89 21.38
CA LYS A 603 -15.31 -13.10 21.19
C LYS A 603 -14.74 -13.17 19.75
N PRO A 604 -14.72 -14.32 19.05
CA PRO A 604 -14.29 -14.39 17.67
C PRO A 604 -15.14 -13.57 16.68
N LEU A 605 -16.43 -13.31 17.03
CA LEU A 605 -17.34 -12.50 16.22
C LEU A 605 -17.19 -10.99 16.47
N MET A 606 -16.67 -10.62 17.64
CA MET A 606 -16.51 -9.23 18.08
C MET A 606 -15.15 -8.64 17.71
N ASN A 607 -14.12 -9.48 17.54
CA ASN A 607 -12.77 -9.04 17.24
C ASN A 607 -12.57 -8.85 15.72
N HIS A 608 -12.33 -7.61 15.32
CA HIS A 608 -11.80 -7.25 13.98
C HIS A 608 -10.70 -6.22 14.09
#